data_4272445f5a611f20918ff73278c2f477
#
_entry.id   4272445f5a611f20918ff73278c2f477
#
_cell.length_a   1.000
_cell.length_b   1.000
_cell.length_c   1.000
_cell.angle_alpha   90.00
_cell.angle_beta   90.00
_cell.angle_gamma   90.00
#
_symmetry.space_group_name_H-M   'P 1'
#
loop_
_entity.id
_entity.type
_entity.pdbx_description
1 polymer ?
#
loop_
_entity_poly.entity_id
_entity_poly.type
_entity_poly.pdbx_seq_one_letter_code
_entity_poly.pdbx_strand_id
1 'polypeptide(L)'
;MNNNILEIIIPIYNEGPKVLKLMELFKKNIKINFKILFCYDDVTDNIFDYQDELKKFDFDIEFIKNPSQGPCSAIKEGFSVGVSDCVIVYPCDDLINVELINEMYNLFLNGKHIVAASRFMKGGSMKGCPLIKSILVRSASFTLYHLSSIPIKDASNGFRLFSRKL
;
A
#
# COMPACT_ATOMS: atom_id res chain seq x y z
N MET A 1 -4.31 25.26 -7.35
CA MET A 1 -2.95 24.80 -7.01
C MET A 1 -3.05 23.28 -6.91
N ASN A 2 -2.50 22.53 -7.86
CA ASN A 2 -2.46 21.06 -7.75
C ASN A 2 -1.48 20.70 -6.63
N ASN A 3 -1.97 20.52 -5.41
CA ASN A 3 -1.21 19.84 -4.39
C ASN A 3 -1.11 18.38 -4.81
N ASN A 4 -0.03 18.04 -5.52
CA ASN A 4 0.30 16.64 -5.82
C ASN A 4 0.76 15.95 -4.52
N ILE A 5 -0.17 15.78 -3.59
CA ILE A 5 0.04 15.00 -2.38
C ILE A 5 -0.23 13.55 -2.75
N LEU A 6 0.69 12.65 -2.38
CA LEU A 6 0.45 11.22 -2.49
C LEU A 6 -0.44 10.77 -1.33
N GLU A 7 -1.52 10.05 -1.60
CA GLU A 7 -2.26 9.32 -0.55
C GLU A 7 -1.77 7.90 -0.44
N ILE A 8 -1.54 7.44 0.80
CA ILE A 8 -1.11 6.07 1.10
C ILE A 8 -2.22 5.39 1.90
N ILE A 9 -2.97 4.51 1.26
CA ILE A 9 -3.99 3.68 1.89
C ILE A 9 -3.32 2.48 2.54
N ILE A 10 -3.49 2.34 3.83
CA ILE A 10 -2.96 1.24 4.62
C ILE A 10 -4.12 0.53 5.32
N PRO A 11 -4.58 -0.63 4.81
CA PRO A 11 -5.50 -1.49 5.54
C PRO A 11 -4.82 -2.00 6.81
N ILE A 12 -5.47 -1.87 7.96
CA ILE A 12 -4.95 -2.32 9.25
C ILE A 12 -5.92 -3.28 9.93
N TYR A 13 -5.34 -4.26 10.65
CA TYR A 13 -6.09 -5.18 11.50
C TYR A 13 -5.19 -5.68 12.63
N ASN A 14 -5.28 -5.04 13.81
CA ASN A 14 -4.51 -5.36 15.02
C ASN A 14 -2.98 -5.35 14.79
N GLU A 15 -2.47 -4.35 14.07
CA GLU A 15 -1.05 -4.26 13.71
C GLU A 15 -0.33 -3.04 14.33
N GLY A 16 -0.86 -2.45 15.41
CA GLY A 16 -0.33 -1.25 16.05
C GLY A 16 1.20 -1.19 16.21
N PRO A 17 1.88 -2.20 16.79
CA PRO A 17 3.34 -2.18 16.92
C PRO A 17 4.10 -2.18 15.59
N LYS A 18 3.54 -2.80 14.54
CA LYS A 18 4.15 -2.80 13.20
C LYS A 18 3.99 -1.45 12.53
N VAL A 19 2.85 -0.80 12.74
CA VAL A 19 2.58 0.55 12.22
C VAL A 19 3.63 1.53 12.71
N LEU A 20 4.00 1.53 14.00
CA LEU A 20 5.04 2.42 14.50
C LEU A 20 6.38 2.23 13.77
N LYS A 21 6.80 0.99 13.57
CA LYS A 21 8.03 0.69 12.80
C LYS A 21 7.91 1.17 11.34
N LEU A 22 6.73 1.01 10.74
CA LEU A 22 6.48 1.48 9.39
C LEU A 22 6.57 3.01 9.31
N MET A 23 6.03 3.74 10.30
CA MET A 23 6.13 5.21 10.36
C MET A 23 7.58 5.70 10.47
N GLU A 24 8.41 5.01 11.25
CA GLU A 24 9.86 5.31 11.31
C GLU A 24 10.52 5.15 9.93
N LEU A 25 10.17 4.08 9.21
CA LEU A 25 10.68 3.83 7.87
C LEU A 25 10.17 4.87 6.87
N PHE A 26 8.90 5.27 6.95
CA PHE A 26 8.33 6.32 6.12
C PHE A 26 9.06 7.64 6.33
N LYS A 27 9.28 8.04 7.59
CA LYS A 27 10.02 9.26 7.95
C LYS A 27 11.45 9.26 7.39
N LYS A 28 12.10 8.10 7.39
CA LYS A 28 13.47 7.96 6.91
C LYS A 28 13.57 7.95 5.38
N ASN A 29 12.63 7.28 4.70
CA ASN A 29 12.83 6.89 3.30
C ASN A 29 11.94 7.63 2.32
N ILE A 30 10.75 8.11 2.71
CA ILE A 30 9.86 8.84 1.79
C ILE A 30 10.28 10.30 1.72
N LYS A 31 10.51 10.80 0.49
CA LYS A 31 11.03 12.15 0.23
C LYS A 31 10.00 13.09 -0.42
N ILE A 32 8.77 12.62 -0.54
CA ILE A 32 7.65 13.34 -1.16
C ILE A 32 6.60 13.65 -0.11
N ASN A 33 5.77 14.65 -0.35
CA ASN A 33 4.65 14.94 0.53
C ASN A 33 3.57 13.87 0.38
N PHE A 34 3.09 13.34 1.50
CA PHE A 34 2.08 12.31 1.52
C PHE A 34 1.12 12.48 2.70
N LYS A 35 -0.07 11.89 2.53
CA LYS A 35 -1.09 11.70 3.56
C LYS A 35 -1.32 10.20 3.75
N ILE A 36 -1.54 9.76 4.99
CA ILE A 36 -1.80 8.36 5.31
C ILE A 36 -3.29 8.20 5.62
N LEU A 37 -3.89 7.19 4.99
CA LEU A 37 -5.26 6.77 5.25
C LEU A 37 -5.23 5.39 5.89
N PHE A 38 -5.30 5.32 7.22
CA PHE A 38 -5.45 4.06 7.94
C PHE A 38 -6.89 3.59 7.89
N CYS A 39 -7.14 2.50 7.14
CA CYS A 39 -8.48 1.95 6.99
C CYS A 39 -8.63 0.75 7.90
N TYR A 40 -9.56 0.82 8.86
CA TYR A 40 -9.77 -0.15 9.93
C TYR A 40 -11.19 -0.70 9.94
N ASP A 41 -11.35 -1.94 10.44
CA ASP A 41 -12.64 -2.63 10.49
C ASP A 41 -13.44 -2.27 11.75
N ASP A 42 -12.80 -2.20 12.90
CA ASP A 42 -13.47 -1.99 14.19
C ASP A 42 -12.71 -1.01 15.09
N VAL A 43 -13.43 -0.27 15.92
CA VAL A 43 -12.88 0.67 16.91
C VAL A 43 -12.09 -0.02 18.03
N THR A 44 -12.19 -1.34 18.14
CA THR A 44 -11.40 -2.16 19.07
C THR A 44 -10.03 -2.54 18.50
N ASP A 45 -9.68 -2.09 17.27
CA ASP A 45 -8.36 -2.31 16.69
C ASP A 45 -7.27 -1.71 17.58
N ASN A 46 -6.22 -2.47 17.82
CA ASN A 46 -5.14 -2.06 18.71
C ASN A 46 -4.32 -0.89 18.19
N ILE A 47 -4.55 -0.42 16.97
CA ILE A 47 -3.92 0.81 16.46
C ILE A 47 -4.26 2.03 17.33
N PHE A 48 -5.46 2.02 17.92
CA PHE A 48 -5.94 3.13 18.75
C PHE A 48 -5.18 3.25 20.07
N ASP A 49 -4.51 2.20 20.54
CA ASP A 49 -3.62 2.22 21.71
C ASP A 49 -2.33 3.02 21.43
N TYR A 50 -2.00 3.25 20.15
CA TYR A 50 -0.75 3.89 19.70
C TYR A 50 -0.96 5.30 19.10
N GLN A 51 -2.14 5.90 19.28
CA GLN A 51 -2.44 7.22 18.69
C GLN A 51 -1.48 8.33 19.15
N ASP A 52 -1.07 8.32 20.40
CA ASP A 52 -0.18 9.33 20.94
C ASP A 52 1.26 9.18 20.42
N GLU A 53 1.69 7.95 20.14
CA GLU A 53 2.95 7.69 19.46
C GLU A 53 2.89 8.11 17.99
N LEU A 54 1.79 7.88 17.33
CA LEU A 54 1.59 8.27 15.92
C LEU A 54 1.61 9.78 15.74
N LYS A 55 1.05 10.55 16.66
CA LYS A 55 1.10 12.03 16.65
C LYS A 55 2.52 12.60 16.66
N LYS A 56 3.52 11.84 17.18
CA LYS A 56 4.93 12.27 17.24
C LYS A 56 5.63 12.28 15.88
N PHE A 57 5.03 11.66 14.87
CA PHE A 57 5.63 11.58 13.53
C PHE A 57 5.36 12.84 12.66
N ASP A 58 4.46 13.72 13.08
CA ASP A 58 4.10 14.94 12.32
C ASP A 58 3.67 14.63 10.87
N PHE A 59 2.97 13.51 10.69
CA PHE A 59 2.36 13.13 9.43
C PHE A 59 0.89 13.54 9.37
N ASP A 60 0.40 13.85 8.18
CA ASP A 60 -1.04 13.94 7.93
C ASP A 60 -1.65 12.53 7.92
N ILE A 61 -2.32 12.16 9.01
CA ILE A 61 -2.91 10.84 9.23
C ILE A 61 -4.41 10.96 9.41
N GLU A 62 -5.15 10.19 8.65
CA GLU A 62 -6.59 10.04 8.79
C GLU A 62 -6.96 8.58 9.06
N PHE A 63 -7.87 8.35 10.02
CA PHE A 63 -8.42 7.05 10.35
C PHE A 63 -9.81 6.89 9.71
N ILE A 64 -9.95 5.88 8.84
CA ILE A 64 -11.15 5.65 8.05
C ILE A 64 -11.76 4.32 8.46
N LYS A 65 -13.00 4.36 8.95
CA LYS A 65 -13.74 3.16 9.31
C LYS A 65 -14.34 2.52 8.07
N ASN A 66 -14.07 1.22 7.89
CA ASN A 66 -14.62 0.46 6.78
C ASN A 66 -16.13 0.20 6.96
N PRO A 67 -16.93 0.23 5.90
CA PRO A 67 -18.35 -0.11 5.97
C PRO A 67 -18.59 -1.61 6.16
N SER A 68 -17.62 -2.46 5.77
CA SER A 68 -17.64 -3.91 5.96
C SER A 68 -16.24 -4.42 6.25
N GLN A 69 -16.12 -5.66 6.76
CA GLN A 69 -14.83 -6.22 7.17
C GLN A 69 -13.95 -6.63 6.00
N GLY A 70 -12.65 -6.56 6.25
CA GLY A 70 -11.60 -7.13 5.43
C GLY A 70 -10.90 -6.15 4.48
N PRO A 71 -9.73 -6.55 3.96
CA PRO A 71 -8.81 -5.65 3.24
C PRO A 71 -9.40 -5.07 1.95
N CYS A 72 -10.29 -5.80 1.27
CA CYS A 72 -10.95 -5.28 0.08
C CYS A 72 -11.90 -4.11 0.39
N SER A 73 -12.63 -4.18 1.52
CA SER A 73 -13.49 -3.10 1.98
C SER A 73 -12.63 -1.89 2.37
N ALA A 74 -11.57 -2.12 3.14
CA ALA A 74 -10.63 -1.11 3.58
C ALA A 74 -10.04 -0.32 2.39
N ILE A 75 -9.57 -1.03 1.37
CA ILE A 75 -9.00 -0.41 0.17
C ILE A 75 -10.06 0.41 -0.58
N LYS A 76 -11.26 -0.15 -0.79
CA LYS A 76 -12.34 0.57 -1.48
C LYS A 76 -12.74 1.84 -0.74
N GLU A 77 -12.85 1.78 0.58
CA GLU A 77 -13.22 2.93 1.39
C GLU A 77 -12.13 4.00 1.36
N GLY A 78 -10.84 3.62 1.47
CA GLY A 78 -9.73 4.55 1.29
C GLY A 78 -9.73 5.23 -0.08
N PHE A 79 -10.09 4.49 -1.14
CA PHE A 79 -10.29 5.09 -2.47
C PHE A 79 -11.51 6.02 -2.52
N SER A 80 -12.59 5.73 -1.81
CA SER A 80 -13.82 6.52 -1.80
C SER A 80 -13.62 7.86 -1.10
N VAL A 81 -12.91 7.85 0.02
CA VAL A 81 -12.68 9.05 0.87
C VAL A 81 -11.53 9.91 0.34
N GLY A 82 -10.47 9.30 -0.16
CA GLY A 82 -9.30 10.02 -0.64
C GLY A 82 -9.60 10.90 -1.86
N VAL A 83 -8.83 11.99 -2.01
CA VAL A 83 -9.05 13.02 -3.03
C VAL A 83 -7.85 13.29 -3.93
N SER A 84 -6.68 12.73 -3.63
CA SER A 84 -5.46 12.95 -4.40
C SER A 84 -5.49 12.26 -5.76
N ASP A 85 -4.85 12.85 -6.76
CA ASP A 85 -4.69 12.25 -8.11
C ASP A 85 -3.88 10.94 -8.07
N CYS A 86 -3.01 10.78 -7.07
CA CYS A 86 -2.10 9.65 -6.91
C CYS A 86 -2.35 8.93 -5.60
N VAL A 87 -2.61 7.64 -5.66
CA VAL A 87 -2.93 6.79 -4.51
C VAL A 87 -2.05 5.55 -4.52
N ILE A 88 -1.44 5.23 -3.39
CA ILE A 88 -0.74 3.96 -3.16
C ILE A 88 -1.53 3.13 -2.16
N VAL A 89 -1.77 1.85 -2.48
CA VAL A 89 -2.14 0.83 -1.50
C VAL A 89 -0.86 0.20 -0.97
N TYR A 90 -0.65 0.28 0.35
CA TYR A 90 0.57 -0.21 1.00
C TYR A 90 0.23 -1.25 2.09
N PRO A 91 0.83 -2.46 2.04
CA PRO A 91 0.65 -3.45 3.11
C PRO A 91 1.34 -3.01 4.40
N CYS A 92 0.64 -3.05 5.53
CA CYS A 92 1.18 -2.62 6.82
C CYS A 92 2.40 -3.44 7.29
N ASP A 93 2.49 -4.69 6.86
CA ASP A 93 3.56 -5.63 7.22
C ASP A 93 4.79 -5.58 6.30
N ASP A 94 4.76 -4.76 5.24
CA ASP A 94 5.93 -4.59 4.36
C ASP A 94 6.88 -3.52 4.92
N LEU A 95 7.86 -3.96 5.67
CA LEU A 95 8.89 -3.10 6.26
C LEU A 95 10.17 -2.99 5.40
N ILE A 96 10.17 -3.56 4.21
CA ILE A 96 11.39 -3.67 3.38
C ILE A 96 11.34 -2.76 2.16
N ASN A 97 10.16 -2.62 1.55
CA ASN A 97 10.02 -2.03 0.23
C ASN A 97 9.59 -0.55 0.24
N VAL A 98 9.71 0.14 1.37
CA VAL A 98 9.28 1.55 1.54
C VAL A 98 9.91 2.48 0.50
N GLU A 99 11.17 2.27 0.14
CA GLU A 99 11.88 3.12 -0.82
C GLU A 99 11.25 3.10 -2.23
N LEU A 100 10.57 2.00 -2.59
CA LEU A 100 9.88 1.89 -3.88
C LEU A 100 8.76 2.91 -4.03
N ILE A 101 8.23 3.46 -2.95
CA ILE A 101 7.19 4.51 -2.99
C ILE A 101 7.68 5.71 -3.81
N ASN A 102 8.95 6.15 -3.61
CA ASN A 102 9.51 7.26 -4.37
C ASN A 102 9.64 6.94 -5.87
N GLU A 103 10.08 5.71 -6.19
CA GLU A 103 10.22 5.27 -7.59
C GLU A 103 8.84 5.17 -8.27
N MET A 104 7.87 4.60 -7.59
CA MET A 104 6.50 4.47 -8.10
C MET A 104 5.87 5.84 -8.36
N TYR A 105 6.07 6.80 -7.44
CA TYR A 105 5.59 8.16 -7.61
C TYR A 105 6.27 8.87 -8.79
N ASN A 106 7.56 8.68 -8.99
CA ASN A 106 8.27 9.20 -10.16
C ASN A 106 7.71 8.61 -11.47
N LEU A 107 7.38 7.32 -11.50
CA LEU A 107 6.72 6.71 -12.65
C LEU A 107 5.34 7.30 -12.92
N PHE A 108 4.56 7.61 -11.88
CA PHE A 108 3.29 8.32 -11.98
C PHE A 108 3.49 9.72 -12.59
N LEU A 109 4.46 10.50 -12.13
CA LEU A 109 4.77 11.82 -12.69
C LEU A 109 5.18 11.74 -14.17
N ASN A 110 5.76 10.61 -14.59
CA ASN A 110 6.06 10.29 -15.99
C ASN A 110 4.88 9.68 -16.77
N GLY A 111 3.65 9.85 -16.28
CA GLY A 111 2.42 9.49 -16.98
C GLY A 111 2.03 8.02 -16.87
N LYS A 112 2.57 7.24 -15.92
CA LYS A 112 2.11 5.88 -15.66
C LYS A 112 0.88 5.92 -14.75
N HIS A 113 -0.22 5.33 -15.19
CA HIS A 113 -1.48 5.33 -14.44
C HIS A 113 -1.58 4.21 -13.41
N ILE A 114 -0.92 3.07 -13.64
CA ILE A 114 -0.83 1.96 -12.68
C ILE A 114 0.63 1.52 -12.59
N VAL A 115 1.15 1.46 -11.38
CA VAL A 115 2.49 0.93 -11.08
C VAL A 115 2.35 -0.15 -10.00
N ALA A 116 2.79 -1.36 -10.30
CA ALA A 116 2.73 -2.49 -9.37
C ALA A 116 4.12 -2.94 -8.96
N ALA A 117 4.37 -3.04 -7.66
CA ALA A 117 5.56 -3.73 -7.17
C ALA A 117 5.47 -5.23 -7.51
N SER A 118 6.58 -5.84 -7.91
CA SER A 118 6.59 -7.23 -8.34
C SER A 118 7.73 -8.02 -7.70
N ARG A 119 7.37 -9.14 -7.08
CA ARG A 119 8.31 -10.11 -6.50
C ARG A 119 9.06 -10.91 -7.56
N PHE A 120 8.63 -10.82 -8.82
CA PHE A 120 9.14 -11.61 -9.96
C PHE A 120 10.01 -10.80 -10.92
N MET A 121 10.29 -9.55 -10.60
CA MET A 121 11.26 -8.71 -11.33
C MET A 121 12.67 -8.89 -10.76
N LYS A 122 13.67 -8.38 -11.48
CA LYS A 122 15.06 -8.34 -11.01
C LYS A 122 15.13 -7.59 -9.67
N GLY A 123 15.68 -8.23 -8.64
CA GLY A 123 15.71 -7.70 -7.27
C GLY A 123 14.49 -8.09 -6.41
N GLY A 124 13.39 -8.53 -7.01
CA GLY A 124 12.23 -9.03 -6.28
C GLY A 124 12.50 -10.37 -5.59
N SER A 125 11.85 -10.62 -4.47
CA SER A 125 12.01 -11.88 -3.73
C SER A 125 10.75 -12.28 -2.98
N MET A 126 10.65 -13.56 -2.66
CA MET A 126 9.60 -14.14 -1.79
C MET A 126 10.26 -14.82 -0.58
N LYS A 127 11.17 -14.13 0.11
CA LYS A 127 11.86 -14.68 1.29
C LYS A 127 10.85 -15.05 2.38
N GLY A 128 11.04 -16.22 2.98
CA GLY A 128 10.15 -16.72 4.04
C GLY A 128 8.80 -17.28 3.56
N CYS A 129 8.51 -17.27 2.26
CA CYS A 129 7.28 -17.87 1.74
C CYS A 129 7.42 -19.41 1.64
N PRO A 130 6.44 -20.20 2.17
CA PRO A 130 6.42 -21.64 1.98
C PRO A 130 6.48 -22.03 0.50
N LEU A 131 7.24 -23.10 0.18
CA LEU A 131 7.51 -23.50 -1.21
C LEU A 131 6.23 -23.72 -2.02
N ILE A 132 5.25 -24.43 -1.45
CA ILE A 132 3.96 -24.70 -2.10
C ILE A 132 3.23 -23.40 -2.42
N LYS A 133 3.16 -22.47 -1.46
CA LYS A 133 2.54 -21.15 -1.67
C LYS A 133 3.27 -20.36 -2.75
N SER A 134 4.60 -20.43 -2.78
CA SER A 134 5.42 -19.75 -3.81
C SER A 134 5.11 -20.29 -5.21
N ILE A 135 5.00 -21.62 -5.37
CA ILE A 135 4.65 -22.25 -6.64
C ILE A 135 3.24 -21.83 -7.08
N LEU A 136 2.25 -21.90 -6.19
CA LEU A 136 0.87 -21.50 -6.50
C LEU A 136 0.76 -20.03 -6.94
N VAL A 137 1.42 -19.14 -6.21
CA VAL A 137 1.41 -17.70 -6.54
C VAL A 137 2.10 -17.43 -7.88
N ARG A 138 3.21 -18.12 -8.19
CA ARG A 138 3.91 -17.99 -9.48
C ARG A 138 3.04 -18.52 -10.63
N SER A 139 2.44 -19.68 -10.45
CA SER A 139 1.54 -20.28 -11.47
C SER A 139 0.32 -19.40 -11.72
N ALA A 140 -0.34 -18.90 -10.67
CA ALA A 140 -1.47 -18.00 -10.80
C ALA A 140 -1.07 -16.68 -11.51
N SER A 141 0.06 -16.10 -11.14
CA SER A 141 0.55 -14.86 -11.78
C SER A 141 0.93 -15.07 -13.23
N PHE A 142 1.55 -16.20 -13.56
CA PHE A 142 1.86 -16.59 -14.95
C PHE A 142 0.59 -16.76 -15.78
N THR A 143 -0.40 -17.48 -15.24
CA THR A 143 -1.70 -17.70 -15.91
C THR A 143 -2.42 -16.37 -16.16
N LEU A 144 -2.51 -15.51 -15.16
CA LEU A 144 -3.13 -14.19 -15.29
C LEU A 144 -2.40 -13.31 -16.32
N TYR A 145 -1.08 -13.29 -16.31
CA TYR A 145 -0.31 -12.50 -17.26
C TYR A 145 -0.49 -12.96 -18.72
N HIS A 146 -0.50 -14.28 -18.96
CA HIS A 146 -0.55 -14.83 -20.33
C HIS A 146 -1.97 -15.07 -20.87
N LEU A 147 -2.96 -15.32 -19.99
CA LEU A 147 -4.31 -15.68 -20.41
C LEU A 147 -5.36 -14.59 -20.18
N SER A 148 -5.09 -13.56 -19.39
CA SER A 148 -6.10 -12.54 -19.03
C SER A 148 -5.71 -11.16 -19.49
N SER A 149 -4.97 -10.88 -20.46
CA SER A 149 -4.63 -9.52 -20.94
C SER A 149 -4.24 -8.49 -19.86
N ILE A 150 -3.93 -8.95 -18.62
CA ILE A 150 -3.49 -8.09 -17.54
C ILE A 150 -1.97 -7.88 -17.67
N PRO A 151 -1.49 -6.66 -17.97
CA PRO A 151 -0.07 -6.41 -18.27
C PRO A 151 0.78 -6.32 -16.98
N ILE A 152 0.42 -7.05 -15.94
CA ILE A 152 1.08 -7.04 -14.62
C ILE A 152 1.61 -8.42 -14.29
N LYS A 153 2.92 -8.56 -14.10
CA LYS A 153 3.58 -9.85 -13.83
C LYS A 153 3.31 -10.41 -12.43
N ASP A 154 2.88 -9.58 -11.48
CA ASP A 154 2.54 -10.00 -10.11
C ASP A 154 1.16 -9.48 -9.74
N ALA A 155 0.12 -10.14 -10.25
CA ALA A 155 -1.26 -9.75 -10.03
C ALA A 155 -1.72 -9.91 -8.57
N SER A 156 -1.05 -10.72 -7.77
CA SER A 156 -1.41 -10.98 -6.36
C SER A 156 -0.73 -10.04 -5.35
N ASN A 157 0.20 -9.19 -5.78
CA ASN A 157 0.81 -8.21 -4.87
C ASN A 157 -0.12 -7.02 -4.65
N GLY A 158 -0.39 -6.71 -3.37
CA GLY A 158 -1.24 -5.58 -2.97
C GLY A 158 -0.54 -4.21 -3.06
N PHE A 159 0.80 -4.18 -3.08
CA PHE A 159 1.54 -2.92 -3.15
C PHE A 159 1.49 -2.34 -4.56
N ARG A 160 0.62 -1.35 -4.75
CA ARG A 160 0.35 -0.71 -6.04
C ARG A 160 0.06 0.77 -5.91
N LEU A 161 0.49 1.50 -6.92
CA LEU A 161 0.10 2.88 -7.15
C LEU A 161 -0.95 2.95 -8.27
N PHE A 162 -1.91 3.83 -8.06
CA PHE A 162 -2.98 4.12 -9.02
C PHE A 162 -3.10 5.63 -9.25
N SER A 163 -3.36 6.01 -10.49
CA SER A 163 -3.85 7.34 -10.85
C SER A 163 -5.38 7.36 -10.75
N ARG A 164 -5.98 8.39 -10.13
CA ARG A 164 -7.43 8.58 -10.16
C ARG A 164 -7.96 9.12 -11.50
N LYS A 165 -7.07 9.42 -12.44
CA LYS A 165 -7.42 9.88 -13.80
C LYS A 165 -7.67 8.74 -14.79
N LEU A 166 -7.90 7.52 -14.27
CA LEU A 166 -8.29 6.38 -15.07
C LEU A 166 -9.77 6.38 -15.38
#